data_9f92581c1c2b922b7972a6cf403acadc
#
_entry.id   9f92581c1c2b922b7972a6cf403acadc
#
_cell.length_a   1.000
_cell.length_b   1.000
_cell.length_c   1.000
_cell.angle_alpha   90.00
_cell.angle_beta   90.00
_cell.angle_gamma   90.00
#
_symmetry.space_group_name_H-M   'P 1'
#
loop_
_entity.id
_entity.type
_entity.pdbx_description
1 polymer ?
#
loop_
_entity_poly.entity_id
_entity_poly.type
_entity_poly.pdbx_seq_one_letter_code
_entity_poly.pdbx_strand_id
1 'polypeptide(L)'
;MDGNTSIWSSDNYNPESIKLCVGKLKEEFGQQFSNSQSILEQHTHTMTIHESELPDGVVFVETKEDVQKVVKICKDYKCPIIPFGVGSSFEGHLNAPYGGISIDMNNMNKILKVYQDDLLVVVQPGVTREQLNTYLRDTGLFFPIDPGANASIGRMTATRASGTNAVRYGTMKDNVI
;
A
#
# COMPACT_ATOMS: atom_id res chain seq x y z
N MET A 1 -17.07 -28.70 -13.28
CA MET A 1 -17.35 -27.60 -12.33
C MET A 1 -16.20 -26.63 -12.47
N ASP A 2 -16.37 -25.69 -13.40
CA ASP A 2 -15.30 -24.76 -13.79
C ASP A 2 -15.37 -23.54 -12.90
N GLY A 3 -14.66 -23.64 -11.77
CA GLY A 3 -14.61 -22.60 -10.75
C GLY A 3 -13.50 -21.59 -10.99
N ASN A 4 -13.44 -20.97 -12.15
CA ASN A 4 -12.52 -19.87 -12.41
C ASN A 4 -13.30 -18.60 -12.78
N THR A 5 -14.03 -18.05 -11.83
CA THR A 5 -14.50 -16.66 -11.92
C THR A 5 -13.43 -15.77 -11.28
N SER A 6 -12.31 -15.54 -11.98
CA SER A 6 -11.49 -14.40 -11.66
C SER A 6 -12.34 -13.14 -11.90
N ILE A 7 -12.49 -12.32 -10.89
CA ILE A 7 -13.20 -11.03 -10.93
C ILE A 7 -12.56 -10.09 -12.00
N TRP A 8 -11.37 -10.43 -12.46
CA TRP A 8 -10.57 -9.77 -13.47
C TRP A 8 -10.46 -10.67 -14.69
N SER A 9 -11.41 -10.57 -15.60
CA SER A 9 -11.27 -11.12 -16.95
C SER A 9 -10.57 -10.08 -17.83
N SER A 10 -9.83 -10.55 -18.84
CA SER A 10 -9.25 -9.70 -19.90
C SER A 10 -10.29 -8.77 -20.56
N ASP A 11 -11.57 -9.12 -20.45
CA ASP A 11 -12.71 -8.39 -20.99
C ASP A 11 -12.94 -7.02 -20.28
N ASN A 12 -12.38 -6.84 -19.09
CA ASN A 12 -12.46 -5.57 -18.33
C ASN A 12 -11.25 -4.65 -18.54
N TYR A 13 -10.21 -5.14 -19.23
CA TYR A 13 -9.04 -4.36 -19.54
C TYR A 13 -9.30 -3.41 -20.71
N ASN A 14 -9.26 -2.11 -20.44
CA ASN A 14 -9.44 -1.08 -21.47
C ASN A 14 -8.30 -0.06 -21.40
N PRO A 15 -7.27 -0.19 -22.26
CA PRO A 15 -6.12 0.70 -22.27
C PRO A 15 -6.48 2.18 -22.49
N GLU A 16 -7.48 2.47 -23.30
CA GLU A 16 -7.94 3.85 -23.54
C GLU A 16 -8.54 4.45 -22.25
N SER A 17 -9.31 3.68 -21.50
CA SER A 17 -9.86 4.12 -20.22
C SER A 17 -8.76 4.40 -19.19
N ILE A 18 -7.73 3.54 -19.13
CA ILE A 18 -6.57 3.75 -18.25
C ILE A 18 -5.83 5.03 -18.64
N LYS A 19 -5.60 5.27 -19.92
CA LYS A 19 -4.96 6.49 -20.42
C LYS A 19 -5.73 7.76 -20.04
N LEU A 20 -7.05 7.73 -20.10
CA LEU A 20 -7.90 8.83 -19.64
C LEU A 20 -7.80 9.02 -18.13
N CYS A 21 -7.79 7.92 -17.35
CA CYS A 21 -7.57 7.94 -15.92
C CYS A 21 -6.23 8.60 -15.54
N VAL A 22 -5.15 8.20 -16.20
CA VAL A 22 -3.80 8.78 -16.03
C VAL A 22 -3.83 10.28 -16.31
N GLY A 23 -4.46 10.70 -17.41
CA GLY A 23 -4.63 12.12 -17.76
C GLY A 23 -5.35 12.90 -16.65
N LYS A 24 -6.46 12.34 -16.15
CA LYS A 24 -7.24 12.97 -15.08
C LYS A 24 -6.46 13.04 -13.76
N LEU A 25 -5.76 11.98 -13.38
CA LEU A 25 -4.94 11.97 -12.16
C LEU A 25 -3.78 12.97 -12.25
N LYS A 26 -3.14 13.08 -13.40
CA LYS A 26 -2.07 14.07 -13.63
C LYS A 26 -2.59 15.52 -13.47
N GLU A 27 -3.77 15.80 -13.99
CA GLU A 27 -4.44 17.10 -13.81
C GLU A 27 -4.74 17.41 -12.33
N GLU A 28 -5.28 16.44 -11.62
CA GLU A 28 -5.80 16.60 -10.25
C GLU A 28 -4.73 16.59 -9.16
N PHE A 29 -3.64 15.85 -9.38
CA PHE A 29 -2.58 15.66 -8.39
C PHE A 29 -1.27 16.38 -8.71
N GLY A 30 -1.10 16.85 -9.95
CA GLY A 30 0.07 17.66 -10.34
C GLY A 30 1.40 17.00 -9.96
N GLN A 31 2.15 17.59 -9.03
CA GLN A 31 3.45 17.09 -8.58
C GLN A 31 3.39 15.79 -7.76
N GLN A 32 2.23 15.45 -7.19
CA GLN A 32 2.02 14.20 -6.50
C GLN A 32 1.79 13.01 -7.45
N PHE A 33 1.66 13.26 -8.76
CA PHE A 33 1.54 12.23 -9.78
C PHE A 33 2.83 12.09 -10.57
N SER A 34 3.27 10.85 -10.84
CA SER A 34 4.38 10.57 -11.72
C SER A 34 4.11 9.35 -12.60
N ASN A 35 4.54 9.44 -13.86
CA ASN A 35 4.63 8.32 -14.79
C ASN A 35 6.03 8.23 -15.44
N SER A 36 7.06 8.72 -14.75
CA SER A 36 8.43 8.55 -15.20
C SER A 36 8.88 7.11 -15.05
N GLN A 37 9.63 6.59 -16.02
CA GLN A 37 10.08 5.20 -16.07
C GLN A 37 10.73 4.76 -14.77
N SER A 38 11.64 5.56 -14.21
CA SER A 38 12.34 5.24 -12.96
C SER A 38 11.41 5.09 -11.75
N ILE A 39 10.35 5.89 -11.68
CA ILE A 39 9.35 5.79 -10.59
C ILE A 39 8.48 4.55 -10.78
N LEU A 40 8.06 4.25 -12.01
CA LEU A 40 7.28 3.04 -12.29
C LEU A 40 8.07 1.78 -11.93
N GLU A 41 9.34 1.72 -12.29
CA GLU A 41 10.24 0.60 -11.97
C GLU A 41 10.41 0.41 -10.45
N GLN A 42 10.56 1.51 -9.69
CA GLN A 42 10.65 1.45 -8.22
C GLN A 42 9.38 0.88 -7.58
N HIS A 43 8.21 1.12 -8.18
CA HIS A 43 6.92 0.67 -7.65
C HIS A 43 6.54 -0.74 -8.09
N THR A 44 7.34 -1.38 -8.91
CA THR A 44 7.12 -2.74 -9.41
C THR A 44 8.15 -3.73 -8.89
N HIS A 45 9.38 -3.23 -8.59
CA HIS A 45 10.48 -4.09 -8.22
C HIS A 45 10.22 -4.80 -6.89
N THR A 46 10.11 -6.13 -6.96
CA THR A 46 9.96 -7.01 -5.79
C THR A 46 10.83 -8.26 -5.98
N MET A 47 11.23 -8.88 -4.88
CA MET A 47 11.94 -10.17 -4.90
C MET A 47 10.92 -11.32 -5.09
N THR A 48 10.23 -11.35 -6.23
CA THR A 48 9.26 -12.39 -6.59
C THR A 48 9.74 -13.17 -7.81
N ILE A 49 9.16 -14.36 -8.04
CA ILE A 49 9.38 -15.16 -9.25
C ILE A 49 8.63 -14.64 -10.48
N HIS A 50 7.71 -13.72 -10.29
CA HIS A 50 6.93 -13.12 -11.38
C HIS A 50 7.75 -12.04 -12.08
N GLU A 51 7.57 -11.94 -13.39
CA GLU A 51 8.11 -10.83 -14.18
C GLU A 51 7.51 -9.50 -13.68
N SER A 52 8.34 -8.46 -13.68
CA SER A 52 7.90 -7.14 -13.24
C SER A 52 7.06 -6.46 -14.32
N GLU A 53 5.82 -6.14 -13.99
CA GLU A 53 4.88 -5.44 -14.86
C GLU A 53 4.55 -4.08 -14.29
N LEU A 54 4.82 -3.04 -15.07
CA LEU A 54 4.77 -1.65 -14.64
C LEU A 54 3.34 -1.12 -14.54
N PRO A 55 3.01 -0.32 -13.51
CA PRO A 55 1.79 0.48 -13.52
C PRO A 55 1.86 1.60 -14.55
N ASP A 56 0.73 2.19 -14.91
CA ASP A 56 0.64 3.33 -15.84
C ASP A 56 0.94 4.67 -15.16
N GLY A 57 0.92 4.70 -13.84
CA GLY A 57 1.23 5.87 -13.05
C GLY A 57 1.29 5.58 -11.55
N VAL A 58 1.90 6.51 -10.83
CA VAL A 58 2.03 6.49 -9.37
C VAL A 58 1.46 7.78 -8.81
N VAL A 59 0.63 7.69 -7.77
CA VAL A 59 0.16 8.85 -6.99
C VAL A 59 0.72 8.75 -5.58
N PHE A 60 1.46 9.77 -5.15
CA PHE A 60 2.00 9.92 -3.81
C PHE A 60 0.98 10.63 -2.93
N VAL A 61 0.22 9.86 -2.16
CA VAL A 61 -0.85 10.41 -1.31
C VAL A 61 -0.34 10.85 0.05
N GLU A 62 -0.89 11.94 0.58
CA GLU A 62 -0.51 12.51 1.87
C GLU A 62 -1.67 12.49 2.87
N THR A 63 -2.90 12.41 2.35
CA THR A 63 -4.11 12.49 3.16
C THR A 63 -5.10 11.37 2.81
N LYS A 64 -6.05 11.13 3.72
CA LYS A 64 -7.18 10.23 3.48
C LYS A 64 -8.02 10.70 2.29
N GLU A 65 -8.17 12.00 2.16
CA GLU A 65 -8.93 12.66 1.10
C GLU A 65 -8.29 12.41 -0.27
N ASP A 66 -6.95 12.42 -0.35
CA ASP A 66 -6.22 12.07 -1.58
C ASP A 66 -6.52 10.62 -1.98
N VAL A 67 -6.44 9.68 -1.03
CA VAL A 67 -6.77 8.27 -1.29
C VAL A 67 -8.20 8.13 -1.82
N GLN A 68 -9.17 8.78 -1.17
CA GLN A 68 -10.57 8.76 -1.60
C GLN A 68 -10.73 9.31 -3.02
N LYS A 69 -10.02 10.40 -3.35
CA LYS A 69 -10.06 11.04 -4.66
C LYS A 69 -9.46 10.13 -5.74
N VAL A 70 -8.29 9.52 -5.49
CA VAL A 70 -7.68 8.56 -6.42
C VAL A 70 -8.61 7.38 -6.66
N VAL A 71 -9.13 6.76 -5.60
CA VAL A 71 -10.02 5.59 -5.69
C VAL A 71 -11.28 5.93 -6.49
N LYS A 72 -11.86 7.11 -6.27
CA LYS A 72 -13.04 7.56 -7.02
C LYS A 72 -12.74 7.71 -8.51
N ILE A 73 -11.64 8.39 -8.86
CA ILE A 73 -11.23 8.56 -10.26
C ILE A 73 -10.98 7.19 -10.91
N CYS A 74 -10.18 6.33 -10.28
CA CYS A 74 -9.90 5.00 -10.82
C CYS A 74 -11.17 4.15 -11.01
N LYS A 75 -12.13 4.24 -10.07
CA LYS A 75 -13.43 3.58 -10.18
C LYS A 75 -14.22 4.07 -11.39
N ASP A 76 -14.28 5.40 -11.60
CA ASP A 76 -15.05 6.00 -12.70
C ASP A 76 -14.51 5.57 -14.08
N TYR A 77 -13.19 5.35 -14.19
CA TYR A 77 -12.52 4.86 -15.39
C TYR A 77 -12.30 3.35 -15.41
N LYS A 78 -12.75 2.60 -14.40
CA LYS A 78 -12.48 1.15 -14.24
C LYS A 78 -10.99 0.82 -14.35
N CYS A 79 -10.14 1.69 -13.79
CA CYS A 79 -8.69 1.56 -13.77
C CYS A 79 -8.25 0.73 -12.57
N PRO A 80 -7.39 -0.30 -12.73
CA PRO A 80 -6.85 -1.07 -11.61
C PRO A 80 -6.09 -0.19 -10.61
N ILE A 81 -6.12 -0.60 -9.34
CA ILE A 81 -5.42 0.09 -8.25
C ILE A 81 -4.47 -0.88 -7.56
N ILE A 82 -3.21 -0.47 -7.40
CA ILE A 82 -2.17 -1.21 -6.71
C ILE A 82 -1.72 -0.40 -5.50
N PRO A 83 -2.10 -0.76 -4.26
CA PRO A 83 -1.60 -0.06 -3.07
C PRO A 83 -0.14 -0.38 -2.83
N PHE A 84 0.68 0.65 -2.61
CA PHE A 84 2.10 0.54 -2.39
C PHE A 84 2.50 1.09 -1.01
N GLY A 85 3.34 0.35 -0.31
CA GLY A 85 4.01 0.77 0.92
C GLY A 85 5.53 0.79 0.70
N VAL A 86 6.30 0.07 1.51
CA VAL A 86 7.77 0.00 1.40
C VAL A 86 8.29 -0.99 0.35
N GLY A 87 7.45 -1.61 -0.45
CA GLY A 87 7.84 -2.50 -1.54
C GLY A 87 8.51 -3.84 -1.15
N SER A 88 8.50 -4.23 0.12
CA SER A 88 9.22 -5.41 0.63
C SER A 88 8.43 -6.72 0.57
N SER A 89 7.39 -6.83 -0.25
CA SER A 89 6.59 -8.06 -0.41
C SER A 89 7.22 -9.04 -1.38
N PHE A 90 7.07 -10.34 -1.10
CA PHE A 90 7.47 -11.44 -2.00
C PHE A 90 6.29 -12.02 -2.79
N GLU A 91 5.07 -11.56 -2.54
CA GLU A 91 3.84 -12.19 -3.03
C GLU A 91 3.44 -11.72 -4.45
N GLY A 92 4.22 -10.84 -5.08
CA GLY A 92 3.97 -10.35 -6.44
C GLY A 92 2.80 -9.37 -6.58
N HIS A 93 2.13 -8.99 -5.49
CA HIS A 93 0.93 -8.13 -5.55
C HIS A 93 1.21 -6.64 -5.83
N LEU A 94 2.46 -6.27 -6.07
CA LEU A 94 2.85 -4.96 -6.59
C LEU A 94 2.91 -4.94 -8.13
N ASN A 95 2.87 -6.10 -8.77
CA ASN A 95 2.82 -6.18 -10.23
C ASN A 95 1.50 -5.67 -10.77
N ALA A 96 1.55 -5.11 -11.95
CA ALA A 96 0.43 -4.50 -12.65
C ALA A 96 0.10 -5.23 -13.98
N PRO A 97 -0.28 -6.52 -13.97
CA PRO A 97 -0.51 -7.32 -15.19
C PRO A 97 -1.61 -6.75 -16.10
N TYR A 98 -2.41 -5.87 -15.57
CA TYR A 98 -3.44 -5.14 -16.32
C TYR A 98 -3.21 -3.63 -16.30
N GLY A 99 -1.95 -3.19 -16.10
CA GLY A 99 -1.66 -1.78 -15.88
C GLY A 99 -2.31 -1.23 -14.60
N GLY A 100 -2.60 0.05 -14.59
CA GLY A 100 -3.31 0.70 -13.48
C GLY A 100 -2.47 1.70 -12.71
N ILE A 101 -2.96 2.12 -11.57
CA ILE A 101 -2.37 3.19 -10.75
C ILE A 101 -1.83 2.62 -9.45
N SER A 102 -0.54 2.82 -9.21
CA SER A 102 0.07 2.59 -7.91
C SER A 102 -0.22 3.77 -6.98
N ILE A 103 -0.76 3.48 -5.79
CA ILE A 103 -1.03 4.48 -4.75
C ILE A 103 0.06 4.33 -3.69
N ASP A 104 1.01 5.26 -3.68
CA ASP A 104 2.09 5.28 -2.69
C ASP A 104 1.63 5.95 -1.40
N MET A 105 1.60 5.16 -0.32
CA MET A 105 1.18 5.58 1.02
C MET A 105 2.34 6.06 1.91
N ASN A 106 3.59 6.10 1.43
CA ASN A 106 4.75 6.37 2.27
C ASN A 106 4.73 7.77 2.89
N ASN A 107 4.11 8.75 2.22
CA ASN A 107 3.95 10.11 2.75
C ASN A 107 2.90 10.21 3.86
N MET A 108 2.04 9.20 4.02
CA MET A 108 1.10 9.10 5.14
C MET A 108 1.79 8.42 6.34
N ASN A 109 2.77 9.08 6.96
CA ASN A 109 3.68 8.49 7.94
C ASN A 109 3.65 9.16 9.32
N LYS A 110 2.52 9.75 9.70
CA LYS A 110 2.36 10.42 10.99
C LYS A 110 1.80 9.48 12.06
N ILE A 111 2.40 9.53 13.24
CA ILE A 111 1.82 8.98 14.47
C ILE A 111 0.86 10.03 15.00
N LEU A 112 -0.44 9.74 14.96
CA LEU A 112 -1.49 10.73 15.21
C LEU A 112 -1.79 10.87 16.70
N LYS A 113 -1.85 9.73 17.43
CA LYS A 113 -2.16 9.74 18.86
C LYS A 113 -1.69 8.45 19.53
N VAL A 114 -1.24 8.56 20.78
CA VAL A 114 -0.89 7.43 21.64
C VAL A 114 -1.74 7.52 22.91
N TYR A 115 -2.44 6.43 23.23
CA TYR A 115 -3.21 6.22 24.44
C TYR A 115 -2.49 5.15 25.26
N GLN A 116 -1.57 5.57 26.13
CA GLN A 116 -0.67 4.65 26.84
C GLN A 116 -1.43 3.70 27.77
N ASP A 117 -2.41 4.22 28.49
CA ASP A 117 -3.23 3.43 29.44
C ASP A 117 -4.11 2.40 28.74
N ASP A 118 -4.53 2.68 27.52
CA ASP A 118 -5.37 1.77 26.70
C ASP A 118 -4.54 0.85 25.81
N LEU A 119 -3.21 0.97 25.81
CA LEU A 119 -2.30 0.26 24.92
C LEU A 119 -2.67 0.43 23.44
N LEU A 120 -3.14 1.63 23.08
CA LEU A 120 -3.64 1.95 21.75
C LEU A 120 -2.84 3.08 21.10
N VAL A 121 -2.58 2.96 19.80
CA VAL A 121 -1.98 4.00 18.99
C VAL A 121 -2.77 4.19 17.70
N VAL A 122 -2.92 5.46 17.30
CA VAL A 122 -3.51 5.84 16.01
C VAL A 122 -2.40 6.34 15.10
N VAL A 123 -2.20 5.65 13.98
CA VAL A 123 -1.13 5.94 13.03
C VAL A 123 -1.66 5.99 11.60
N GLN A 124 -0.95 6.70 10.74
CA GLN A 124 -1.17 6.64 9.29
C GLN A 124 -0.51 5.36 8.71
N PRO A 125 -0.98 4.86 7.55
CA PRO A 125 -0.59 3.56 7.01
C PRO A 125 0.89 3.45 6.62
N GLY A 126 1.54 4.56 6.27
CA GLY A 126 2.96 4.63 5.91
C GLY A 126 3.92 4.62 7.10
N VAL A 127 3.43 4.74 8.34
CA VAL A 127 4.29 4.62 9.54
C VAL A 127 4.94 3.25 9.55
N THR A 128 6.27 3.18 9.68
CA THR A 128 6.98 1.90 9.77
C THR A 128 7.01 1.38 11.21
N ARG A 129 7.20 0.06 11.36
CA ARG A 129 7.38 -0.57 12.68
C ARG A 129 8.50 0.10 13.49
N GLU A 130 9.64 0.32 12.84
CA GLU A 130 10.81 0.91 13.48
C GLU A 130 10.54 2.36 13.93
N GLN A 131 9.92 3.17 13.09
CA GLN A 131 9.51 4.52 13.42
C GLN A 131 8.58 4.54 14.64
N LEU A 132 7.59 3.65 14.67
CA LEU A 132 6.65 3.55 15.78
C LEU A 132 7.37 3.12 17.08
N ASN A 133 8.21 2.09 17.03
CA ASN A 133 8.94 1.61 18.19
C ASN A 133 9.96 2.62 18.71
N THR A 134 10.60 3.38 17.82
CA THR A 134 11.47 4.48 18.22
C THR A 134 10.69 5.57 18.95
N TYR A 135 9.51 5.91 18.47
CA TYR A 135 8.63 6.90 19.11
C TYR A 135 8.14 6.44 20.50
N LEU A 136 7.82 5.15 20.64
CA LEU A 136 7.29 4.56 21.88
C LEU A 136 8.38 4.25 22.93
N ARG A 137 9.65 4.29 22.57
CA ARG A 137 10.77 3.80 23.39
C ARG A 137 10.74 4.26 24.85
N ASP A 138 10.47 5.54 25.09
CA ASP A 138 10.51 6.12 26.43
C ASP A 138 9.21 5.90 27.24
N THR A 139 8.21 5.27 26.63
CA THR A 139 6.92 4.91 27.27
C THR A 139 6.92 3.51 27.90
N GLY A 140 7.93 2.69 27.60
CA GLY A 140 7.95 1.28 27.98
C GLY A 140 7.03 0.38 27.12
N LEU A 141 6.39 0.97 26.09
CA LEU A 141 5.51 0.26 25.12
C LEU A 141 6.26 -0.04 23.83
N PHE A 142 5.77 -1.01 23.09
CA PHE A 142 6.27 -1.33 21.75
C PHE A 142 5.21 -2.00 20.90
N PHE A 143 5.35 -1.89 19.58
CA PHE A 143 4.55 -2.62 18.61
C PHE A 143 5.23 -3.96 18.29
N PRO A 144 4.57 -5.12 18.54
CA PRO A 144 5.24 -6.41 18.63
C PRO A 144 5.45 -7.12 17.28
N ILE A 145 4.75 -6.72 16.20
CA ILE A 145 4.79 -7.47 14.94
C ILE A 145 6.10 -7.22 14.22
N ASP A 146 6.87 -8.28 14.02
CA ASP A 146 8.21 -8.22 13.44
C ASP A 146 8.37 -9.23 12.28
N PRO A 147 8.06 -8.83 11.04
CA PRO A 147 8.19 -9.70 9.86
C PRO A 147 9.64 -9.79 9.32
N GLY A 148 10.62 -9.27 10.04
CA GLY A 148 12.02 -9.21 9.62
C GLY A 148 12.37 -8.00 8.75
N ALA A 149 11.45 -7.47 7.98
CA ALA A 149 11.62 -6.22 7.23
C ALA A 149 11.05 -5.02 8.03
N ASN A 150 11.63 -3.82 7.84
CA ASN A 150 11.05 -2.59 8.38
C ASN A 150 9.85 -2.17 7.53
N ALA A 151 8.73 -2.89 7.68
CA ALA A 151 7.52 -2.70 6.91
C ALA A 151 6.62 -1.62 7.51
N SER A 152 5.79 -0.98 6.67
CA SER A 152 4.77 -0.03 7.13
C SER A 152 3.58 -0.75 7.77
N ILE A 153 2.95 -0.11 8.76
CA ILE A 153 1.82 -0.66 9.51
C ILE A 153 0.64 -0.99 8.56
N GLY A 154 0.32 -0.10 7.63
CA GLY A 154 -0.75 -0.33 6.67
C GLY A 154 -0.50 -1.55 5.78
N ARG A 155 0.74 -1.74 5.29
CA ARG A 155 1.10 -2.91 4.51
C ARG A 155 1.02 -4.20 5.35
N MET A 156 1.59 -4.19 6.55
CA MET A 156 1.52 -5.35 7.45
C MET A 156 0.06 -5.74 7.75
N THR A 157 -0.81 -4.75 7.89
CA THR A 157 -2.25 -4.96 8.07
C THR A 157 -2.86 -5.64 6.84
N ALA A 158 -2.61 -5.11 5.66
CA ALA A 158 -3.17 -5.63 4.40
C ALA A 158 -2.72 -7.07 4.09
N THR A 159 -1.49 -7.42 4.44
CA THR A 159 -0.92 -8.77 4.21
C THR A 159 -1.09 -9.72 5.40
N ARG A 160 -1.75 -9.28 6.49
CA ARG A 160 -1.87 -10.06 7.75
C ARG A 160 -0.51 -10.55 8.25
N ALA A 161 0.47 -9.65 8.25
CA ALA A 161 1.83 -9.98 8.62
C ALA A 161 1.91 -10.66 10.00
N SER A 162 2.85 -11.55 10.12
CA SER A 162 3.27 -12.21 11.35
C SER A 162 4.74 -11.86 11.63
N GLY A 163 5.36 -12.52 12.58
CA GLY A 163 6.77 -12.33 12.89
C GLY A 163 7.23 -13.22 14.03
N THR A 164 8.49 -13.08 14.43
CA THR A 164 9.12 -13.89 15.46
C THR A 164 8.42 -13.83 16.83
N ASN A 165 7.79 -12.69 17.11
CA ASN A 165 7.07 -12.45 18.37
C ASN A 165 5.62 -12.96 18.37
N ALA A 166 5.12 -13.50 17.24
CA ALA A 166 3.70 -13.87 17.08
C ALA A 166 3.23 -14.93 18.07
N VAL A 167 4.10 -15.86 18.51
CA VAL A 167 3.77 -16.88 19.52
C VAL A 167 3.31 -16.25 20.84
N ARG A 168 3.85 -15.09 21.19
CA ARG A 168 3.52 -14.39 22.45
C ARG A 168 2.48 -13.29 22.28
N TYR A 169 2.56 -12.54 21.19
CA TYR A 169 1.78 -11.31 21.03
C TYR A 169 0.75 -11.36 19.90
N GLY A 170 0.65 -12.51 19.21
CA GLY A 170 -0.24 -12.65 18.07
C GLY A 170 0.32 -12.04 16.78
N THR A 171 -0.54 -11.94 15.77
CA THR A 171 -0.25 -11.40 14.45
C THR A 171 -0.89 -10.02 14.28
N MET A 172 -0.77 -9.43 13.09
CA MET A 172 -1.47 -8.17 12.77
C MET A 172 -2.98 -8.25 13.02
N LYS A 173 -3.60 -9.41 12.77
CA LYS A 173 -5.03 -9.63 13.04
C LYS A 173 -5.40 -9.36 14.50
N ASP A 174 -4.50 -9.69 15.42
CA ASP A 174 -4.74 -9.61 16.86
C ASP A 174 -4.37 -8.22 17.42
N ASN A 175 -3.63 -7.42 16.66
CA ASN A 175 -3.05 -6.14 17.08
C ASN A 175 -3.61 -4.91 16.32
N VAL A 176 -4.62 -5.07 15.47
CA VAL A 176 -5.28 -3.99 14.74
C VAL A 176 -6.78 -4.03 15.00
N ILE A 177 -7.35 -2.87 15.32
CA ILE A 177 -8.77 -2.67 15.60
C ILE A 177 -9.48 -2.13 14.34
#